data_966d7f4a9f52fcb2ebe973da53860e21
#
_entry.id   966d7f4a9f52fcb2ebe973da53860e21
#
_cell.length_a   1.000
_cell.length_b   1.000
_cell.length_c   1.000
_cell.angle_alpha   90.00
_cell.angle_beta   90.00
_cell.angle_gamma   90.00
#
_symmetry.space_group_name_H-M   'P 1'
#
loop_
_entity.id
_entity.type
_entity.pdbx_description
1 polymer ?
#
loop_
_entity_poly.entity_id
_entity_poly.type
_entity_poly.pdbx_seq_one_letter_code
_entity_poly.pdbx_strand_id
1 'polypeptide(L)'
;ALTENQAKMLKRYTSNIVLSYDADEAGQKAALRGMDILRDEGCRVHVLKVTDGKDPDEFVKKRGKEAFLDLARNAMPFADFKLDIVKRNHDMTSLEGRIEYLKDAVKILSELSPVEADMYIRKIAADNDISEGAIRAEMQRGDEKAQNRSGRHEGQVRIPPSMVEQYLIKVLLTDSSYMENDNDLNNVFKT
;
A
#
# COMPACT_ATOMS: atom_id res chain seq x y z
N ALA A 1 14.66 4.00 2.58
CA ALA A 1 13.54 3.04 2.46
C ALA A 1 13.23 2.47 3.83
N LEU A 2 11.96 2.21 4.14
CA LEU A 2 11.55 1.58 5.40
C LEU A 2 12.16 0.17 5.50
N THR A 3 12.69 -0.17 6.69
CA THR A 3 13.26 -1.48 7.00
C THR A 3 12.32 -2.28 7.92
N GLU A 4 12.48 -3.61 7.95
CA GLU A 4 11.73 -4.48 8.87
C GLU A 4 11.92 -4.07 10.33
N ASN A 5 13.14 -3.70 10.75
CA ASN A 5 13.41 -3.26 12.11
C ASN A 5 12.65 -1.98 12.46
N GLN A 6 12.53 -1.04 11.51
CA GLN A 6 11.74 0.17 11.70
C GLN A 6 10.23 -0.15 11.76
N ALA A 7 9.75 -1.08 10.92
CA ALA A 7 8.36 -1.54 10.98
C ALA A 7 8.03 -2.19 12.33
N LYS A 8 8.90 -3.06 12.85
CA LYS A 8 8.77 -3.65 14.19
C LYS A 8 8.76 -2.60 15.30
N MET A 9 9.59 -1.57 15.16
CA MET A 9 9.59 -0.46 16.12
C MET A 9 8.26 0.30 16.09
N LEU A 10 7.77 0.66 14.89
CA LEU A 10 6.50 1.36 14.71
C LEU A 10 5.32 0.56 15.26
N LYS A 11 5.32 -0.77 15.03
CA LYS A 11 4.27 -1.67 15.52
C LYS A 11 4.11 -1.63 17.05
N ARG A 12 5.16 -1.34 17.80
CA ARG A 12 5.08 -1.21 19.28
C ARG A 12 4.24 -0.01 19.71
N TYR A 13 4.16 1.03 18.88
CA TYR A 13 3.41 2.25 19.19
C TYR A 13 2.01 2.25 18.61
N THR A 14 1.83 1.68 17.42
CA THR A 14 0.53 1.63 16.75
C THR A 14 0.43 0.48 15.76
N SER A 15 -0.81 0.03 15.55
CA SER A 15 -1.14 -0.91 14.48
C SER A 15 -1.75 -0.22 13.25
N ASN A 16 -2.06 1.09 13.33
CA ASN A 16 -2.64 1.84 12.21
C ASN A 16 -1.61 2.85 11.71
N ILE A 17 -1.21 2.71 10.46
CA ILE A 17 -0.15 3.52 9.86
C ILE A 17 -0.67 4.16 8.58
N VAL A 18 -0.49 5.46 8.45
CA VAL A 18 -0.75 6.19 7.21
C VAL A 18 0.60 6.53 6.58
N LEU A 19 0.85 5.96 5.39
CA LEU A 19 2.03 6.28 4.59
C LEU A 19 1.74 7.47 3.68
N SER A 20 2.53 8.52 3.80
CA SER A 20 2.58 9.59 2.82
C SER A 20 3.76 9.38 1.89
N TYR A 21 3.57 9.56 0.59
CA TYR A 21 4.60 9.40 -0.42
C TYR A 21 4.52 10.51 -1.48
N ASP A 22 5.64 10.74 -2.14
CA ASP A 22 5.69 11.65 -3.27
C ASP A 22 4.98 11.03 -4.48
N ALA A 23 4.25 11.86 -5.23
CA ALA A 23 3.37 11.37 -6.31
C ALA A 23 4.14 10.85 -7.55
N ASP A 24 5.47 10.81 -7.52
CA ASP A 24 6.29 10.29 -8.61
C ASP A 24 6.37 8.75 -8.61
N GLU A 25 6.90 8.19 -9.70
CA GLU A 25 7.01 6.73 -9.88
C GLU A 25 7.94 6.07 -8.84
N ALA A 26 9.01 6.76 -8.44
CA ALA A 26 9.96 6.25 -7.46
C ALA A 26 9.35 6.23 -6.05
N GLY A 27 8.59 7.28 -5.68
CA GLY A 27 7.83 7.35 -4.45
C GLY A 27 6.77 6.26 -4.37
N GLN A 28 6.05 5.98 -5.47
CA GLN A 28 5.08 4.88 -5.54
C GLN A 28 5.74 3.52 -5.27
N LYS A 29 6.88 3.23 -5.91
CA LYS A 29 7.63 1.97 -5.69
C LYS A 29 8.14 1.84 -4.26
N ALA A 30 8.62 2.93 -3.68
CA ALA A 30 9.07 2.97 -2.29
C ALA A 30 7.90 2.75 -1.32
N ALA A 31 6.74 3.38 -1.59
CA ALA A 31 5.52 3.21 -0.82
C ALA A 31 5.04 1.75 -0.85
N LEU A 32 4.96 1.12 -2.01
CA LEU A 32 4.55 -0.29 -2.15
C LEU A 32 5.41 -1.21 -1.29
N ARG A 33 6.74 -1.09 -1.36
CA ARG A 33 7.66 -1.89 -0.52
C ARG A 33 7.47 -1.61 0.97
N GLY A 34 7.32 -0.35 1.35
CA GLY A 34 7.08 0.02 2.74
C GLY A 34 5.78 -0.55 3.29
N MET A 35 4.73 -0.56 2.47
CA MET A 35 3.44 -1.15 2.81
C MET A 35 3.53 -2.66 3.04
N ASP A 36 4.21 -3.39 2.14
CA ASP A 36 4.38 -4.84 2.28
C ASP A 36 5.10 -5.17 3.60
N ILE A 37 6.23 -4.49 3.90
CA ILE A 37 6.97 -4.66 5.15
C ILE A 37 6.09 -4.39 6.39
N LEU A 38 5.30 -3.32 6.37
CA LEU A 38 4.42 -2.98 7.49
C LEU A 38 3.28 -3.98 7.68
N ARG A 39 2.73 -4.50 6.59
CA ARG A 39 1.68 -5.51 6.63
C ARG A 39 2.20 -6.85 7.13
N ASP A 40 3.39 -7.27 6.71
CA ASP A 40 4.05 -8.48 7.20
C ASP A 40 4.27 -8.42 8.71
N GLU A 41 4.50 -7.23 9.26
CA GLU A 41 4.54 -6.99 10.71
C GLU A 41 3.14 -6.84 11.35
N GLY A 42 2.06 -7.03 10.59
CA GLY A 42 0.68 -7.00 11.07
C GLY A 42 0.13 -5.60 11.34
N CYS A 43 0.64 -4.57 10.65
CA CYS A 43 0.08 -3.23 10.68
C CYS A 43 -1.05 -3.08 9.66
N ARG A 44 -2.07 -2.28 9.99
CA ARG A 44 -3.05 -1.77 9.04
C ARG A 44 -2.50 -0.54 8.36
N VAL A 45 -2.34 -0.60 7.03
CA VAL A 45 -1.69 0.45 6.27
C VAL A 45 -2.70 1.17 5.38
N HIS A 46 -2.70 2.50 5.48
CA HIS A 46 -3.42 3.39 4.59
C HIS A 46 -2.41 4.26 3.85
N VAL A 47 -2.80 4.79 2.72
CA VAL A 47 -1.94 5.58 1.84
C VAL A 47 -2.53 6.96 1.65
N LEU A 48 -1.70 7.94 1.92
CA LEU A 48 -2.00 9.34 1.70
C LEU A 48 -1.29 9.82 0.44
N LYS A 49 -2.04 10.25 -0.55
CA LYS A 49 -1.50 10.96 -1.71
C LYS A 49 -1.61 12.46 -1.49
N VAL A 50 -0.48 13.14 -1.43
CA VAL A 50 -0.45 14.60 -1.43
C VAL A 50 -0.74 15.09 -2.86
N THR A 51 -1.86 15.79 -3.04
CA THR A 51 -2.33 16.26 -4.36
C THR A 51 -1.99 17.70 -4.64
N ASP A 52 -1.65 18.50 -3.62
CA ASP A 52 -1.40 19.93 -3.73
C ASP A 52 -0.07 20.29 -3.03
N GLY A 53 1.03 20.10 -3.75
CA GLY A 53 2.39 20.29 -3.26
C GLY A 53 3.30 19.17 -3.75
N LYS A 54 4.61 19.36 -3.61
CA LYS A 54 5.60 18.32 -3.94
C LYS A 54 5.73 17.29 -2.83
N ASP A 55 5.54 17.72 -1.60
CA ASP A 55 5.67 16.89 -0.41
C ASP A 55 4.70 17.32 0.71
N PRO A 56 4.56 16.53 1.78
CA PRO A 56 3.69 16.85 2.91
C PRO A 56 4.00 18.18 3.60
N ASP A 57 5.26 18.59 3.65
CA ASP A 57 5.68 19.85 4.27
C ASP A 57 5.16 21.05 3.48
N GLU A 58 5.29 21.02 2.15
CA GLU A 58 4.75 22.04 1.28
C GLU A 58 3.21 22.11 1.38
N PHE A 59 2.54 20.96 1.46
CA PHE A 59 1.09 20.90 1.64
C PHE A 59 0.65 21.57 2.95
N VAL A 60 1.30 21.21 4.08
CA VAL A 60 0.96 21.80 5.39
C VAL A 60 1.21 23.30 5.41
N LYS A 61 2.29 23.78 4.79
CA LYS A 61 2.58 25.22 4.66
C LYS A 61 1.51 25.96 3.84
N LYS A 62 0.98 25.33 2.79
CA LYS A 62 -0.03 25.95 1.91
C LYS A 62 -1.46 25.85 2.44
N ARG A 63 -1.83 24.70 3.00
CA ARG A 63 -3.22 24.37 3.35
C ARG A 63 -3.48 24.30 4.85
N GLY A 64 -2.42 24.28 5.65
CA GLY A 64 -2.51 24.22 7.09
C GLY A 64 -2.66 22.78 7.64
N LYS A 65 -2.51 22.69 8.98
CA LYS A 65 -2.56 21.43 9.74
C LYS A 65 -3.89 20.68 9.56
N GLU A 66 -5.01 21.39 9.68
CA GLU A 66 -6.35 20.79 9.63
C GLU A 66 -6.63 20.09 8.29
N ALA A 67 -6.28 20.76 7.19
CA ALA A 67 -6.43 20.17 5.85
C ALA A 67 -5.59 18.89 5.69
N PHE A 68 -4.40 18.85 6.30
CA PHE A 68 -3.55 17.67 6.28
C PHE A 68 -4.12 16.51 7.13
N LEU A 69 -4.67 16.83 8.30
CA LEU A 69 -5.34 15.85 9.14
C LEU A 69 -6.58 15.25 8.46
N ASP A 70 -7.37 16.09 7.76
CA ASP A 70 -8.51 15.60 6.99
C ASP A 70 -8.07 14.71 5.83
N LEU A 71 -6.97 15.05 5.18
CA LEU A 71 -6.37 14.20 4.14
C LEU A 71 -5.92 12.85 4.73
N ALA A 72 -5.33 12.85 5.92
CA ALA A 72 -4.90 11.62 6.61
C ALA A 72 -6.08 10.75 7.05
N ARG A 73 -7.19 11.35 7.52
CA ARG A 73 -8.42 10.62 7.87
C ARG A 73 -9.07 9.94 6.67
N ASN A 74 -8.91 10.52 5.48
CA ASN A 74 -9.42 9.99 4.21
C ASN A 74 -8.36 9.21 3.43
N ALA A 75 -7.29 8.77 4.08
CA ALA A 75 -6.24 7.99 3.45
C ALA A 75 -6.81 6.67 2.89
N MET A 76 -6.35 6.31 1.70
CA MET A 76 -6.84 5.16 0.95
C MET A 76 -6.33 3.84 1.56
N PRO A 77 -7.17 2.80 1.74
CA PRO A 77 -6.70 1.49 2.13
C PRO A 77 -5.66 0.93 1.17
N PHE A 78 -4.73 0.13 1.70
CA PHE A 78 -3.65 -0.49 0.94
C PHE A 78 -4.12 -1.23 -0.33
N ALA A 79 -5.18 -2.03 -0.22
CA ALA A 79 -5.69 -2.80 -1.34
C ALA A 79 -6.26 -1.91 -2.45
N ASP A 80 -7.03 -0.87 -2.09
CA ASP A 80 -7.54 0.11 -3.05
C ASP A 80 -6.40 0.82 -3.78
N PHE A 81 -5.33 1.17 -3.06
CA PHE A 81 -4.15 1.81 -3.66
C PHE A 81 -3.43 0.90 -4.66
N LYS A 82 -3.17 -0.37 -4.30
CA LYS A 82 -2.57 -1.34 -5.23
C LYS A 82 -3.45 -1.55 -6.46
N LEU A 83 -4.75 -1.73 -6.27
CA LEU A 83 -5.70 -1.93 -7.37
C LEU A 83 -5.77 -0.71 -8.30
N ASP A 84 -5.73 0.51 -7.75
CA ASP A 84 -5.72 1.74 -8.55
C ASP A 84 -4.45 1.86 -9.41
N ILE A 85 -3.28 1.51 -8.87
CA ILE A 85 -2.03 1.47 -9.65
C ILE A 85 -2.14 0.47 -10.79
N VAL A 86 -2.56 -0.76 -10.49
CA VAL A 86 -2.69 -1.80 -11.53
C VAL A 86 -3.69 -1.38 -12.58
N LYS A 87 -4.84 -0.81 -12.20
CA LYS A 87 -5.86 -0.34 -13.14
C LYS A 87 -5.33 0.72 -14.10
N ARG A 88 -4.44 1.62 -13.64
CA ARG A 88 -3.83 2.65 -14.50
C ARG A 88 -2.80 2.10 -15.49
N ASN A 89 -2.24 0.95 -15.21
CA ASN A 89 -1.22 0.32 -16.06
C ASN A 89 -1.82 -0.48 -17.22
N HIS A 90 -3.15 -0.67 -17.26
CA HIS A 90 -3.85 -1.43 -18.27
C HIS A 90 -4.86 -0.57 -19.05
N ASP A 91 -5.04 -0.89 -20.31
CA ASP A 91 -6.08 -0.25 -21.14
C ASP A 91 -7.47 -0.83 -20.79
N MET A 92 -8.17 -0.15 -19.90
CA MET A 92 -9.51 -0.55 -19.45
C MET A 92 -10.59 -0.44 -20.52
N THR A 93 -10.29 0.15 -21.69
CA THR A 93 -11.23 0.25 -22.82
C THR A 93 -11.23 -1.00 -23.68
N SER A 94 -10.11 -1.74 -23.69
CA SER A 94 -9.97 -3.00 -24.42
C SER A 94 -10.34 -4.21 -23.58
N LEU A 95 -10.86 -5.26 -24.21
CA LEU A 95 -11.14 -6.52 -23.53
C LEU A 95 -9.86 -7.17 -22.98
N GLU A 96 -8.76 -7.12 -23.75
CA GLU A 96 -7.48 -7.69 -23.37
C GLU A 96 -6.90 -6.99 -22.15
N GLY A 97 -6.89 -5.65 -22.15
CA GLY A 97 -6.40 -4.86 -20.99
C GLY A 97 -7.24 -5.09 -19.73
N ARG A 98 -8.57 -5.26 -19.86
CA ARG A 98 -9.42 -5.64 -18.73
C ARG A 98 -9.11 -7.03 -18.19
N ILE A 99 -8.82 -8.00 -19.06
CA ILE A 99 -8.42 -9.35 -18.65
C ILE A 99 -7.07 -9.30 -17.92
N GLU A 100 -6.09 -8.54 -18.42
CA GLU A 100 -4.78 -8.40 -17.77
C GLU A 100 -4.91 -7.70 -16.41
N TYR A 101 -5.69 -6.62 -16.33
CA TYR A 101 -6.02 -5.98 -15.06
C TYR A 101 -6.59 -6.96 -14.04
N LEU A 102 -7.57 -7.80 -14.45
CA LEU A 102 -8.20 -8.75 -13.56
C LEU A 102 -7.22 -9.83 -13.05
N LYS A 103 -6.31 -10.30 -13.90
CA LYS A 103 -5.25 -11.24 -13.51
C LYS A 103 -4.30 -10.63 -12.47
N ASP A 104 -3.94 -9.35 -12.63
CA ASP A 104 -3.08 -8.67 -11.67
C ASP A 104 -3.84 -8.31 -10.39
N ALA A 105 -5.12 -7.93 -10.49
CA ALA A 105 -5.98 -7.71 -9.32
C ALA A 105 -6.10 -8.98 -8.47
N VAL A 106 -6.25 -10.15 -9.09
CA VAL A 106 -6.29 -11.44 -8.38
C VAL A 106 -5.03 -11.68 -7.54
N LYS A 107 -3.84 -11.31 -8.02
CA LYS A 107 -2.60 -11.42 -7.24
C LYS A 107 -2.67 -10.57 -5.96
N ILE A 108 -3.20 -9.35 -6.07
CA ILE A 108 -3.39 -8.47 -4.91
C ILE A 108 -4.40 -9.07 -3.93
N LEU A 109 -5.51 -9.62 -4.44
CA LEU A 109 -6.53 -10.27 -3.61
C LEU A 109 -5.99 -11.46 -2.83
N SER A 110 -5.07 -12.23 -3.41
CA SER A 110 -4.43 -13.38 -2.76
C SER A 110 -3.53 -12.98 -1.57
N GLU A 111 -3.12 -11.71 -1.48
CA GLU A 111 -2.37 -11.18 -0.34
C GLU A 111 -3.27 -10.72 0.82
N LEU A 112 -4.58 -10.64 0.62
CA LEU A 112 -5.53 -10.16 1.62
C LEU A 112 -6.02 -11.27 2.52
N SER A 113 -6.57 -10.89 3.69
CA SER A 113 -7.30 -11.86 4.50
C SER A 113 -8.54 -12.38 3.76
N PRO A 114 -9.03 -13.60 4.03
CA PRO A 114 -10.19 -14.16 3.33
C PRO A 114 -11.43 -13.26 3.36
N VAL A 115 -11.66 -12.53 4.45
CA VAL A 115 -12.80 -11.62 4.59
C VAL A 115 -12.61 -10.38 3.72
N GLU A 116 -11.41 -9.78 3.74
CA GLU A 116 -11.10 -8.64 2.88
C GLU A 116 -11.18 -9.03 1.40
N ALA A 117 -10.59 -10.16 1.04
CA ALA A 117 -10.63 -10.68 -0.33
C ALA A 117 -12.08 -10.84 -0.81
N ASP A 118 -12.98 -11.40 0.02
CA ASP A 118 -14.39 -11.57 -0.35
C ASP A 118 -15.07 -10.23 -0.66
N MET A 119 -14.83 -9.21 0.15
CA MET A 119 -15.39 -7.87 -0.08
C MET A 119 -14.87 -7.24 -1.38
N TYR A 120 -13.55 -7.37 -1.63
CA TYR A 120 -12.96 -6.85 -2.85
C TYR A 120 -13.35 -7.65 -4.11
N ILE A 121 -13.54 -8.97 -4.01
CA ILE A 121 -14.05 -9.80 -5.09
C ILE A 121 -15.40 -9.28 -5.56
N ARG A 122 -16.33 -9.03 -4.63
CA ARG A 122 -17.66 -8.49 -4.96
C ARG A 122 -17.56 -7.13 -5.64
N LYS A 123 -16.73 -6.23 -5.10
CA LYS A 123 -16.51 -4.90 -5.67
C LYS A 123 -15.96 -5.00 -7.11
N ILE A 124 -14.89 -5.77 -7.32
CA ILE A 124 -14.26 -5.93 -8.64
C ILE A 124 -15.19 -6.62 -9.62
N ALA A 125 -15.95 -7.62 -9.19
CA ALA A 125 -16.94 -8.32 -10.01
C ALA A 125 -17.99 -7.35 -10.52
N ALA A 126 -18.57 -6.53 -9.65
CA ALA A 126 -19.56 -5.52 -10.01
C ALA A 126 -18.99 -4.45 -10.94
N ASP A 127 -17.78 -3.91 -10.62
CA ASP A 127 -17.15 -2.84 -11.40
C ASP A 127 -16.75 -3.27 -12.83
N ASN A 128 -16.56 -4.58 -13.07
CA ASN A 128 -16.10 -5.11 -14.36
C ASN A 128 -17.13 -5.98 -15.08
N ASP A 129 -18.33 -6.12 -14.53
CA ASP A 129 -19.43 -6.93 -15.09
C ASP A 129 -18.99 -8.39 -15.35
N ILE A 130 -18.39 -9.01 -14.32
CA ILE A 130 -17.99 -10.42 -14.33
C ILE A 130 -18.53 -11.14 -13.10
N SER A 131 -18.62 -12.47 -13.15
CA SER A 131 -19.04 -13.25 -11.99
C SER A 131 -17.94 -13.33 -10.92
N GLU A 132 -18.33 -13.29 -9.64
CA GLU A 132 -17.40 -13.55 -8.51
C GLU A 132 -16.73 -14.92 -8.66
N GLY A 133 -17.47 -15.92 -9.18
CA GLY A 133 -16.96 -17.26 -9.43
C GLY A 133 -15.74 -17.29 -10.38
N ALA A 134 -15.74 -16.42 -11.40
CA ALA A 134 -14.60 -16.32 -12.32
C ALA A 134 -13.33 -15.79 -11.61
N ILE A 135 -13.48 -14.77 -10.75
CA ILE A 135 -12.36 -14.24 -9.96
C ILE A 135 -11.84 -15.30 -8.99
N ARG A 136 -12.72 -16.01 -8.27
CA ARG A 136 -12.33 -17.08 -7.33
C ARG A 136 -11.62 -18.22 -8.02
N ALA A 137 -12.11 -18.64 -9.21
CA ALA A 137 -11.47 -19.67 -10.01
C ALA A 137 -10.06 -19.27 -10.46
N GLU A 138 -9.87 -18.00 -10.86
CA GLU A 138 -8.53 -17.51 -11.23
C GLU A 138 -7.58 -17.43 -10.03
N MET A 139 -8.08 -17.07 -8.82
CA MET A 139 -7.29 -17.12 -7.57
C MET A 139 -6.79 -18.54 -7.30
N GLN A 140 -7.67 -19.55 -7.36
CA GLN A 140 -7.30 -20.96 -7.14
C GLN A 140 -6.24 -21.45 -8.13
N ARG A 141 -6.39 -21.09 -9.42
CA ARG A 141 -5.38 -21.41 -10.45
C ARG A 141 -4.03 -20.76 -10.18
N GLY A 142 -4.03 -19.56 -9.60
CA GLY A 142 -2.81 -18.86 -9.16
C GLY A 142 -2.09 -19.64 -8.07
N ASP A 143 -2.81 -20.06 -7.05
CA ASP A 143 -2.29 -20.83 -5.91
C ASP A 143 -1.72 -22.18 -6.33
N GLU A 144 -2.42 -22.95 -7.21
CA GLU A 144 -1.93 -24.20 -7.77
C GLU A 144 -0.62 -24.04 -8.56
N LYS A 145 -0.51 -22.97 -9.36
CA LYS A 145 0.72 -22.66 -10.09
C LYS A 145 1.87 -22.25 -9.17
N ALA A 146 1.59 -21.55 -8.08
CA ALA A 146 2.58 -21.17 -7.07
C ALA A 146 3.09 -22.41 -6.32
N GLN A 147 2.21 -23.33 -5.90
CA GLN A 147 2.56 -24.58 -5.25
C GLN A 147 3.39 -25.52 -6.15
N ASN A 148 3.07 -25.60 -7.44
CA ASN A 148 3.85 -26.39 -8.40
C ASN A 148 5.21 -25.77 -8.76
N ARG A 149 5.41 -24.46 -8.52
CA ARG A 149 6.71 -23.78 -8.72
C ARG A 149 7.60 -23.84 -7.49
N SER A 150 7.08 -23.89 -6.28
CA SER A 150 7.85 -24.05 -5.05
C SER A 150 8.49 -25.44 -4.90
N GLY A 151 8.07 -26.42 -5.72
CA GLY A 151 8.75 -27.72 -5.86
C GLY A 151 9.96 -27.71 -6.81
N ARG A 152 10.28 -26.59 -7.44
CA ARG A 152 11.44 -26.41 -8.33
C ARG A 152 12.05 -25.02 -8.14
N HIS A 153 13.22 -24.99 -7.49
CA HIS A 153 14.16 -23.87 -7.33
C HIS A 153 13.95 -22.91 -6.15
N GLU A 154 14.69 -23.18 -5.09
CA GLU A 154 15.43 -22.15 -4.35
C GLU A 154 16.46 -21.52 -5.30
N GLY A 155 16.16 -20.34 -5.80
CA GLY A 155 17.07 -19.51 -6.59
C GLY A 155 16.91 -18.07 -6.14
N GLN A 156 17.74 -17.65 -5.18
CA GLN A 156 17.85 -16.26 -4.73
C GLN A 156 18.19 -15.33 -5.89
N VAL A 157 17.28 -14.47 -6.27
CA VAL A 157 17.62 -13.28 -7.06
C VAL A 157 18.08 -12.18 -6.10
N ARG A 158 19.39 -12.07 -5.92
CA ARG A 158 20.04 -10.92 -5.26
C ARG A 158 19.94 -9.71 -6.19
N ILE A 159 19.15 -8.70 -5.80
CA ILE A 159 19.17 -7.37 -6.42
C ILE A 159 20.28 -6.58 -5.73
N PRO A 160 21.23 -5.95 -6.49
CA PRO A 160 22.35 -5.22 -5.90
C PRO A 160 21.89 -3.94 -5.18
N PRO A 161 22.59 -3.55 -4.09
CA PRO A 161 22.22 -2.39 -3.27
C PRO A 161 22.86 -1.10 -3.83
N SER A 162 22.26 -0.52 -4.87
CA SER A 162 22.69 0.79 -5.35
C SER A 162 21.51 1.55 -5.94
N MET A 163 20.71 2.09 -5.10
CA MET A 163 19.84 3.27 -5.24
C MET A 163 19.01 3.44 -3.94
N VAL A 164 19.70 3.61 -2.84
CA VAL A 164 19.06 3.86 -1.55
C VAL A 164 19.61 5.18 -1.04
N GLU A 165 19.05 6.27 -1.57
CA GLU A 165 19.17 7.55 -0.87
C GLU A 165 17.98 8.44 -1.22
N GLN A 166 17.35 8.95 -0.16
CA GLN A 166 16.39 10.04 -0.13
C GLN A 166 14.92 9.71 -0.39
N TYR A 167 14.31 8.91 0.52
CA TYR A 167 12.86 9.03 0.71
C TYR A 167 12.53 9.19 2.19
N LEU A 168 12.11 10.40 2.56
CA LEU A 168 11.54 10.67 3.87
C LEU A 168 10.16 10.01 3.93
N ILE A 169 10.09 8.83 4.52
CA ILE A 169 8.81 8.23 4.90
C ILE A 169 8.37 8.94 6.18
N LYS A 170 7.45 9.89 6.06
CA LYS A 170 6.77 10.46 7.21
C LYS A 170 5.66 9.49 7.58
N VAL A 171 5.85 8.79 8.67
CA VAL A 171 4.82 7.92 9.26
C VAL A 171 3.99 8.78 10.20
N LEU A 172 2.70 8.91 9.93
CA LEU A 172 1.73 9.54 10.81
C LEU A 172 1.05 8.48 11.65
N LEU A 173 1.19 8.59 12.95
CA LEU A 173 0.52 7.74 13.92
C LEU A 173 -0.89 8.30 14.14
N THR A 174 -1.90 7.59 13.64
CA THR A 174 -3.31 7.95 13.88
C THR A 174 -3.87 7.13 15.04
N ASP A 175 -3.43 7.43 16.25
CA ASP A 175 -4.17 7.07 17.45
C ASP A 175 -4.57 8.37 18.16
N SER A 176 -5.86 8.61 18.28
CA SER A 176 -6.41 9.86 18.83
C SER A 176 -6.02 10.12 20.29
N SER A 177 -5.48 9.13 20.99
CA SER A 177 -5.02 9.27 22.37
C SER A 177 -3.65 9.95 22.52
N TYR A 178 -2.86 10.07 21.43
CA TYR A 178 -1.52 10.66 21.47
C TYR A 178 -1.46 12.13 21.00
N MET A 179 -2.58 12.70 20.55
CA MET A 179 -2.60 14.10 20.06
C MET A 179 -2.68 15.16 21.17
N GLU A 180 -2.71 14.76 22.43
CA GLU A 180 -2.78 15.71 23.56
C GLU A 180 -1.42 16.20 24.08
N ASN A 181 -0.28 15.67 23.61
CA ASN A 181 1.04 16.09 24.06
C ASN A 181 1.92 16.62 22.93
N ASP A 182 1.83 17.93 22.68
CA ASP A 182 2.67 18.67 21.70
C ASP A 182 4.19 18.59 21.96
N ASN A 183 4.63 18.06 23.10
CA ASN A 183 6.05 18.00 23.48
C ASN A 183 6.79 16.73 23.00
N ASP A 184 6.09 15.65 22.68
CA ASP A 184 6.73 14.39 22.30
C ASP A 184 7.09 14.33 20.80
N LEU A 185 6.40 15.10 19.95
CA LEU A 185 6.69 15.15 18.51
C LEU A 185 8.03 15.82 18.17
N ASN A 186 8.47 16.76 19.01
CA ASN A 186 9.76 17.46 18.80
C ASN A 186 10.99 16.62 19.15
N ASN A 187 10.84 15.53 19.91
CA ASN A 187 11.95 14.66 20.29
C ASN A 187 12.20 13.50 19.31
N VAL A 188 11.21 13.14 18.48
CA VAL A 188 11.34 12.05 17.49
C VAL A 188 12.10 12.51 16.24
N PHE A 189 12.16 13.82 15.97
CA PHE A 189 12.78 14.40 14.78
C PHE A 189 14.15 15.03 15.00
N LYS A 190 14.80 14.81 16.17
CA LYS A 190 16.13 15.35 16.50
C LYS A 190 17.26 14.33 16.46
N THR A 191 17.13 13.27 15.66
CA THR A 191 18.27 12.37 15.39
C THR A 191 18.40 12.11 13.90
#